data_36b68ebf3630e1bdc472d2003c8d0784
#
_entry.id   36b68ebf3630e1bdc472d2003c8d0784
#
_cell.length_a   1.000
_cell.length_b   1.000
_cell.length_c   1.000
_cell.angle_alpha   90.00
_cell.angle_beta   90.00
_cell.angle_gamma   90.00
#
_symmetry.space_group_name_H-M   'P 1'
#
loop_
_entity.id
_entity.type
_entity.pdbx_description
1 polymer ?
#
loop_
_entity_poly.entity_id
_entity_poly.type
_entity_poly.pdbx_seq_one_letter_code
_entity_poly.pdbx_strand_id
1 'polypeptide(L)'
;MSLLVAVAAVLLVLWMQRRSGVDRLADMRADHTPDAKLVDPDETFHLDMTLQNMGRHYILFAQLEERLHQAFTVRDPDIPAWEVRSGETKISFSTWLPPRRQVRFRVPVSISARGVYCLAPLKFSIGDFLGLQERSRLSGKFRAVVVAPKEAEDQGFADVLGGFLGNVSVRRFIHEDPALFTGFREYTGREPMKQISWYQSAKGRGLMVKILDHTAEPQVSVLVNADTRAKDRGPLLEKCYSMARTICRVLEERGIAYDFAVNAELASSAAGTDNTVGEGLGANHFAAVLGCLGQATYVRAASGDEFLAEFLVPAGARGHILITPSDDFAASRVLELLRELSGGTLLVLQADRSV
;
A
#
# COMPACT_ATOMS: atom_id res chain seq x y z
N MET A 1 -48.67 -24.00 49.44
CA MET A 1 -48.00 -24.45 48.19
C MET A 1 -47.46 -23.29 47.38
N SER A 2 -48.17 -22.22 47.08
CA SER A 2 -47.74 -21.10 46.22
C SER A 2 -46.48 -20.32 46.72
N LEU A 3 -46.37 -20.12 48.06
CA LEU A 3 -45.22 -19.42 48.63
C LEU A 3 -43.93 -20.23 48.53
N LEU A 4 -43.97 -21.54 48.71
CA LEU A 4 -42.80 -22.41 48.55
C LEU A 4 -42.32 -22.47 47.11
N VAL A 5 -43.23 -22.49 46.16
CA VAL A 5 -42.91 -22.45 44.69
C VAL A 5 -42.29 -21.09 44.35
N ALA A 6 -42.82 -20.00 44.86
CA ALA A 6 -42.26 -18.66 44.65
C ALA A 6 -40.82 -18.50 45.24
N VAL A 7 -40.60 -18.98 46.44
CA VAL A 7 -39.28 -19.00 47.07
C VAL A 7 -38.29 -19.87 46.32
N ALA A 8 -38.72 -21.06 45.84
CA ALA A 8 -37.89 -21.94 45.04
C ALA A 8 -37.54 -21.31 43.67
N ALA A 9 -38.47 -20.60 43.03
CA ALA A 9 -38.24 -19.88 41.80
C ALA A 9 -37.22 -18.73 42.00
N VAL A 10 -37.35 -17.95 43.07
CA VAL A 10 -36.39 -16.88 43.40
C VAL A 10 -34.99 -17.48 43.67
N LEU A 11 -34.90 -18.54 44.45
CA LEU A 11 -33.63 -19.21 44.70
C LEU A 11 -32.99 -19.79 43.44
N LEU A 12 -33.79 -20.33 42.53
CA LEU A 12 -33.33 -20.80 41.22
C LEU A 12 -32.79 -19.64 40.38
N VAL A 13 -33.50 -18.54 40.31
CA VAL A 13 -33.06 -17.32 39.60
C VAL A 13 -31.75 -16.77 40.18
N LEU A 14 -31.66 -16.67 41.50
CA LEU A 14 -30.43 -16.23 42.19
C LEU A 14 -29.25 -17.19 41.94
N TRP A 15 -29.53 -18.49 41.93
CA TRP A 15 -28.53 -19.50 41.60
C TRP A 15 -28.09 -19.42 40.15
N MET A 16 -29.02 -19.25 39.19
CA MET A 16 -28.72 -19.02 37.78
C MET A 16 -27.92 -17.73 37.60
N GLN A 17 -28.27 -16.65 38.29
CA GLN A 17 -27.58 -15.37 38.25
C GLN A 17 -26.13 -15.47 38.76
N ARG A 18 -25.91 -16.20 39.88
CA ARG A 18 -24.55 -16.49 40.38
C ARG A 18 -23.72 -17.33 39.40
N ARG A 19 -24.36 -18.14 38.55
CA ARG A 19 -23.71 -18.93 37.49
C ARG A 19 -23.57 -18.19 36.17
N SER A 20 -24.15 -17.01 35.99
CA SER A 20 -24.21 -16.27 34.72
C SER A 20 -22.86 -15.85 34.15
N GLY A 21 -21.78 -15.95 34.91
CA GLY A 21 -20.43 -15.76 34.39
C GLY A 21 -19.98 -14.30 34.26
N VAL A 22 -20.78 -13.31 34.68
CA VAL A 22 -20.43 -11.85 34.55
C VAL A 22 -19.09 -11.51 35.22
N ASP A 23 -18.75 -12.19 36.32
CA ASP A 23 -17.46 -12.00 37.01
C ASP A 23 -16.26 -12.61 36.28
N ARG A 24 -16.47 -13.26 35.14
CA ARG A 24 -15.46 -14.02 34.40
C ARG A 24 -15.02 -13.36 33.10
N LEU A 25 -15.14 -12.06 33.03
CA LEU A 25 -14.68 -11.25 31.91
C LEU A 25 -13.18 -11.50 31.59
N ALA A 26 -12.39 -11.86 32.61
CA ALA A 26 -10.96 -12.20 32.46
C ALA A 26 -10.72 -13.45 31.62
N ASP A 27 -11.68 -14.40 31.59
CA ASP A 27 -11.59 -15.64 30.83
C ASP A 27 -11.97 -15.46 29.34
N MET A 28 -12.40 -14.27 28.97
CA MET A 28 -12.81 -13.97 27.61
C MET A 28 -11.72 -13.26 26.85
N ARG A 29 -11.60 -13.58 25.56
CA ARG A 29 -10.73 -12.88 24.61
C ARG A 29 -11.50 -12.56 23.35
N ALA A 30 -11.28 -11.37 22.84
CA ALA A 30 -11.74 -10.96 21.53
C ALA A 30 -10.56 -10.48 20.70
N ASP A 31 -10.56 -10.78 19.42
CA ASP A 31 -9.58 -10.26 18.44
C ASP A 31 -10.28 -10.07 17.11
N HIS A 32 -9.71 -9.20 16.29
CA HIS A 32 -10.12 -9.00 14.92
C HIS A 32 -8.90 -9.06 14.00
N THR A 33 -9.10 -9.57 12.81
CA THR A 33 -8.06 -9.62 11.77
C THR A 33 -8.68 -9.31 10.42
N PRO A 34 -8.21 -8.28 9.71
CA PRO A 34 -8.52 -8.14 8.29
C PRO A 34 -7.85 -9.27 7.51
N ASP A 35 -8.52 -9.81 6.50
CA ASP A 35 -7.97 -10.86 5.63
C ASP A 35 -6.92 -10.29 4.66
N ALA A 36 -6.92 -8.98 4.42
CA ALA A 36 -5.93 -8.28 3.62
C ALA A 36 -5.38 -7.05 4.36
N LYS A 37 -4.08 -6.78 4.22
CA LYS A 37 -3.42 -5.58 4.77
C LYS A 37 -3.37 -4.44 3.79
N LEU A 38 -3.33 -4.75 2.51
CA LEU A 38 -3.38 -3.82 1.39
C LEU A 38 -4.57 -4.21 0.53
N VAL A 39 -5.44 -3.25 0.23
CA VAL A 39 -6.66 -3.44 -0.54
C VAL A 39 -6.79 -2.34 -1.59
N ASP A 40 -7.49 -2.65 -2.66
CA ASP A 40 -7.85 -1.66 -3.66
C ASP A 40 -9.09 -0.86 -3.23
N PRO A 41 -9.25 0.39 -3.72
CA PRO A 41 -10.46 1.18 -3.46
C PRO A 41 -11.71 0.43 -3.93
N ASP A 42 -12.74 0.44 -3.08
CA ASP A 42 -14.02 -0.24 -3.29
C ASP A 42 -13.96 -1.78 -3.37
N GLU A 43 -12.77 -2.37 -3.25
CA GLU A 43 -12.61 -3.82 -3.11
C GLU A 43 -13.23 -4.31 -1.79
N THR A 44 -13.94 -5.45 -1.88
CA THR A 44 -14.53 -6.07 -0.69
C THR A 44 -13.54 -7.01 -0.04
N PHE A 45 -13.19 -6.72 1.20
CA PHE A 45 -12.38 -7.58 2.06
C PHE A 45 -13.15 -7.94 3.34
N HIS A 46 -12.65 -8.89 4.12
CA HIS A 46 -13.37 -9.38 5.29
C HIS A 46 -12.63 -9.03 6.58
N LEU A 47 -13.43 -8.58 7.55
CA LEU A 47 -13.00 -8.49 8.94
C LEU A 47 -13.45 -9.75 9.67
N ASP A 48 -12.50 -10.56 10.05
CA ASP A 48 -12.74 -11.74 10.87
C ASP A 48 -12.68 -11.35 12.35
N MET A 49 -13.82 -11.29 13.00
CA MET A 49 -13.96 -10.96 14.42
C MET A 49 -14.16 -12.26 15.20
N THR A 50 -13.34 -12.50 16.20
CA THR A 50 -13.40 -13.71 17.02
C THR A 50 -13.68 -13.36 18.47
N LEU A 51 -14.57 -14.13 19.09
CA LEU A 51 -14.85 -14.07 20.52
C LEU A 51 -14.66 -15.46 21.12
N GLN A 52 -13.78 -15.58 22.10
CA GLN A 52 -13.38 -16.85 22.68
C GLN A 52 -13.62 -16.87 24.18
N ASN A 53 -14.25 -17.96 24.66
CA ASN A 53 -14.39 -18.29 26.06
C ASN A 53 -13.29 -19.29 26.47
N MET A 54 -12.30 -18.84 27.21
CA MET A 54 -11.21 -19.68 27.74
C MET A 54 -11.59 -20.40 29.03
N GLY A 55 -12.69 -19.96 29.67
CA GLY A 55 -13.16 -20.46 30.94
C GLY A 55 -13.89 -21.81 30.83
N ARG A 56 -14.33 -22.30 32.00
CA ARG A 56 -15.07 -23.57 32.16
C ARG A 56 -16.59 -23.40 32.29
N HIS A 57 -17.08 -22.16 32.21
CA HIS A 57 -18.48 -21.81 32.44
C HIS A 57 -19.11 -21.32 31.14
N TYR A 58 -20.42 -21.52 31.03
CA TYR A 58 -21.22 -20.95 29.97
C TYR A 58 -21.32 -19.43 30.12
N ILE A 59 -21.18 -18.71 29.05
CA ILE A 59 -21.52 -17.29 28.96
C ILE A 59 -22.85 -17.22 28.21
N LEU A 60 -23.90 -16.82 28.92
CA LEU A 60 -25.25 -16.84 28.37
C LEU A 60 -25.53 -15.67 27.45
N PHE A 61 -24.93 -14.52 27.72
CA PHE A 61 -25.02 -13.35 26.88
C PHE A 61 -23.65 -12.71 26.76
N ALA A 62 -23.17 -12.64 25.54
CA ALA A 62 -21.96 -11.94 25.16
C ALA A 62 -22.24 -11.06 23.96
N GLN A 63 -21.78 -9.84 23.99
CA GLN A 63 -21.89 -8.91 22.88
C GLN A 63 -20.49 -8.47 22.45
N LEU A 64 -20.26 -8.48 21.13
CA LEU A 64 -19.03 -8.04 20.48
C LEU A 64 -19.34 -6.80 19.68
N GLU A 65 -18.61 -5.71 19.93
CA GLU A 65 -18.79 -4.43 19.26
C GLU A 65 -17.49 -4.01 18.55
N GLU A 66 -17.61 -3.63 17.28
CA GLU A 66 -16.56 -2.98 16.50
C GLU A 66 -17.00 -1.58 16.11
N ARG A 67 -16.06 -0.63 16.13
CA ARG A 67 -16.26 0.73 15.64
C ARG A 67 -15.38 0.96 14.46
N LEU A 68 -15.99 1.13 13.31
CA LEU A 68 -15.31 1.38 12.05
C LEU A 68 -15.34 2.87 11.71
N HIS A 69 -14.26 3.36 11.16
CA HIS A 69 -14.19 4.72 10.61
C HIS A 69 -15.29 4.92 9.55
N GLN A 70 -15.80 6.14 9.39
CA GLN A 70 -16.86 6.50 8.43
C GLN A 70 -16.58 6.09 6.98
N ALA A 71 -15.30 5.91 6.60
CA ALA A 71 -14.92 5.48 5.27
C ALA A 71 -15.23 3.99 4.99
N PHE A 72 -15.51 3.20 6.02
CA PHE A 72 -15.88 1.80 5.86
C PHE A 72 -17.35 1.68 5.47
N THR A 73 -17.60 0.90 4.44
CA THR A 73 -18.96 0.51 4.03
C THR A 73 -19.14 -0.98 4.29
N VAL A 74 -20.12 -1.35 5.11
CA VAL A 74 -20.51 -2.74 5.32
C VAL A 74 -21.32 -3.19 4.10
N ARG A 75 -20.89 -4.28 3.47
CA ARG A 75 -21.49 -4.78 2.22
C ARG A 75 -22.63 -5.78 2.43
N ASP A 76 -22.79 -6.28 3.64
CA ASP A 76 -23.85 -7.24 3.98
C ASP A 76 -24.98 -6.51 4.74
N PRO A 77 -26.19 -6.43 4.18
CA PRO A 77 -27.33 -5.76 4.81
C PRO A 77 -27.87 -6.52 6.04
N ASP A 78 -27.59 -7.82 6.18
CA ASP A 78 -28.04 -8.63 7.30
C ASP A 78 -27.22 -8.38 8.56
N ILE A 79 -26.09 -7.72 8.45
CA ILE A 79 -25.24 -7.37 9.58
C ILE A 79 -25.79 -6.10 10.26
N PRO A 80 -26.06 -6.15 11.58
CA PRO A 80 -26.56 -4.99 12.32
C PRO A 80 -25.45 -3.95 12.42
N ALA A 81 -25.50 -3.00 11.52
CA ALA A 81 -24.58 -1.85 11.46
C ALA A 81 -25.39 -0.56 11.55
N TRP A 82 -24.95 0.39 12.37
CA TRP A 82 -25.59 1.70 12.49
C TRP A 82 -24.56 2.80 12.69
N GLU A 83 -24.86 3.95 12.13
CA GLU A 83 -24.01 5.13 12.28
C GLU A 83 -24.16 5.75 13.69
N VAL A 84 -23.03 6.11 14.27
CA VAL A 84 -22.95 6.80 15.56
C VAL A 84 -22.75 8.31 15.31
N ARG A 85 -23.14 9.16 16.25
CA ARG A 85 -23.01 10.64 16.17
C ARG A 85 -21.60 11.15 15.82
N SER A 86 -20.57 10.33 16.00
CA SER A 86 -19.18 10.64 15.65
C SER A 86 -18.83 10.41 14.17
N GLY A 87 -19.80 9.98 13.35
CA GLY A 87 -19.53 9.55 11.95
C GLY A 87 -18.88 8.17 11.85
N GLU A 88 -18.78 7.42 12.96
CA GLU A 88 -18.30 6.05 12.96
C GLU A 88 -19.45 5.07 12.69
N THR A 89 -19.17 3.97 12.03
CA THR A 89 -20.11 2.86 11.87
C THR A 89 -19.88 1.86 12.97
N LYS A 90 -20.90 1.59 13.79
CA LYS A 90 -20.86 0.58 14.84
C LYS A 90 -21.49 -0.71 14.34
N ILE A 91 -20.77 -1.84 14.51
CA ILE A 91 -21.25 -3.18 14.26
C ILE A 91 -21.34 -3.91 15.59
N SER A 92 -22.42 -4.67 15.81
CA SER A 92 -22.61 -5.41 17.06
C SER A 92 -23.18 -6.79 16.81
N PHE A 93 -22.59 -7.78 17.45
CA PHE A 93 -23.04 -9.16 17.44
C PHE A 93 -23.33 -9.63 18.86
N SER A 94 -24.49 -10.24 19.05
CA SER A 94 -24.86 -10.87 20.32
C SER A 94 -24.85 -12.39 20.15
N THR A 95 -24.27 -13.08 21.13
CA THR A 95 -24.14 -14.54 21.09
C THR A 95 -24.05 -15.12 22.50
N TRP A 96 -24.16 -16.44 22.59
CA TRP A 96 -23.84 -17.19 23.79
C TRP A 96 -22.60 -18.06 23.53
N LEU A 97 -21.78 -18.31 24.55
CA LEU A 97 -20.54 -19.07 24.37
C LEU A 97 -20.46 -20.21 25.41
N PRO A 98 -20.39 -21.46 24.92
CA PRO A 98 -20.03 -22.61 25.75
C PRO A 98 -18.60 -22.49 26.28
N PRO A 99 -18.27 -23.29 27.32
CA PRO A 99 -16.92 -23.38 27.85
C PRO A 99 -15.92 -23.79 26.76
N ARG A 100 -14.76 -23.14 26.71
CA ARG A 100 -13.67 -23.45 25.80
C ARG A 100 -14.04 -23.45 24.31
N ARG A 101 -15.04 -22.66 23.94
CA ARG A 101 -15.46 -22.47 22.55
C ARG A 101 -15.19 -21.06 22.08
N GLN A 102 -15.09 -20.93 20.77
CA GLN A 102 -14.99 -19.65 20.09
C GLN A 102 -16.09 -19.51 19.04
N VAL A 103 -16.49 -18.29 18.77
CA VAL A 103 -17.36 -17.89 17.68
C VAL A 103 -16.60 -16.92 16.81
N ARG A 104 -16.78 -17.01 15.49
CA ARG A 104 -16.19 -16.13 14.50
C ARG A 104 -17.30 -15.48 13.71
N PHE A 105 -17.20 -14.16 13.57
CA PHE A 105 -18.07 -13.36 12.72
C PHE A 105 -17.21 -12.83 11.58
N ARG A 106 -17.67 -13.01 10.36
CA ARG A 106 -16.99 -12.56 9.17
C ARG A 106 -17.81 -11.44 8.53
N VAL A 107 -17.24 -10.24 8.49
CA VAL A 107 -17.92 -9.03 8.05
C VAL A 107 -17.31 -8.56 6.75
N PRO A 108 -18.04 -8.57 5.62
CA PRO A 108 -17.57 -8.00 4.37
C PRO A 108 -17.65 -6.48 4.42
N VAL A 109 -16.52 -5.83 4.21
CA VAL A 109 -16.39 -4.37 4.22
C VAL A 109 -15.61 -3.89 3.00
N SER A 110 -15.81 -2.64 2.63
CA SER A 110 -15.01 -1.97 1.60
C SER A 110 -14.71 -0.54 2.02
N ILE A 111 -13.68 0.05 1.41
CA ILE A 111 -13.25 1.43 1.63
C ILE A 111 -13.00 2.06 0.27
N SER A 112 -13.56 3.25 0.03
CA SER A 112 -13.46 3.92 -1.27
C SER A 112 -12.30 4.92 -1.37
N ALA A 113 -11.85 5.46 -0.24
CA ALA A 113 -10.81 6.48 -0.19
C ALA A 113 -9.45 5.86 0.17
N ARG A 114 -8.40 6.32 -0.51
CA ARG A 114 -7.01 5.94 -0.20
C ARG A 114 -6.62 6.38 1.22
N GLY A 115 -5.77 5.63 1.85
CA GLY A 115 -5.21 5.97 3.15
C GLY A 115 -4.91 4.78 4.04
N VAL A 116 -4.54 5.08 5.29
CA VAL A 116 -4.32 4.10 6.34
C VAL A 116 -5.46 4.15 7.34
N TYR A 117 -6.14 3.04 7.51
CA TYR A 117 -7.28 2.92 8.42
C TYR A 117 -6.94 2.00 9.58
N CYS A 118 -6.93 2.57 10.77
CA CYS A 118 -6.62 1.82 11.99
C CYS A 118 -7.90 1.26 12.61
N LEU A 119 -7.89 -0.04 12.87
CA LEU A 119 -8.89 -0.75 13.64
C LEU A 119 -8.45 -0.75 15.11
N ALA A 120 -9.26 -0.18 15.99
CA ALA A 120 -9.01 -0.13 17.42
C ALA A 120 -9.38 -1.48 18.08
N PRO A 121 -8.86 -1.79 19.29
CA PRO A 121 -9.24 -3.01 20.01
C PRO A 121 -10.76 -3.14 20.15
N LEU A 122 -11.26 -4.35 19.91
CA LEU A 122 -12.68 -4.69 20.02
C LEU A 122 -13.21 -4.46 21.42
N LYS A 123 -14.40 -3.90 21.53
CA LYS A 123 -15.16 -3.90 22.77
C LYS A 123 -16.02 -5.15 22.85
N PHE A 124 -15.91 -5.91 23.91
CA PHE A 124 -16.85 -6.96 24.21
C PHE A 124 -17.45 -6.81 25.58
N SER A 125 -18.69 -7.22 25.74
CA SER A 125 -19.40 -7.20 27.00
C SER A 125 -20.05 -8.52 27.30
N ILE A 126 -20.25 -8.79 28.57
CA ILE A 126 -20.92 -9.96 29.09
C ILE A 126 -22.04 -9.50 30.01
N GLY A 127 -23.23 -10.01 29.75
CA GLY A 127 -24.41 -9.77 30.59
C GLY A 127 -24.79 -10.97 31.45
N ASP A 128 -25.50 -10.69 32.52
CA ASP A 128 -26.12 -11.72 33.32
C ASP A 128 -27.43 -12.22 32.66
N PHE A 129 -27.99 -13.29 33.22
CA PHE A 129 -29.23 -13.89 32.72
C PHE A 129 -30.44 -12.94 32.72
N LEU A 130 -30.48 -12.00 33.69
CA LEU A 130 -31.58 -11.05 33.84
C LEU A 130 -31.33 -9.71 33.15
N GLY A 131 -30.14 -9.50 32.57
CA GLY A 131 -29.76 -8.22 31.95
C GLY A 131 -29.56 -7.08 32.97
N LEU A 132 -29.40 -7.38 34.24
CA LEU A 132 -29.23 -6.39 35.31
C LEU A 132 -27.79 -5.94 35.52
N GLN A 133 -26.84 -6.79 35.10
CA GLN A 133 -25.41 -6.50 35.19
C GLN A 133 -24.74 -6.78 33.83
N GLU A 134 -23.98 -5.80 33.41
CA GLU A 134 -23.16 -5.91 32.23
C GLU A 134 -21.74 -5.44 32.59
N ARG A 135 -20.75 -6.19 32.14
CA ARG A 135 -19.33 -5.81 32.23
C ARG A 135 -18.71 -5.83 30.86
N SER A 136 -17.94 -4.81 30.55
CA SER A 136 -17.27 -4.68 29.24
C SER A 136 -15.77 -4.55 29.39
N ARG A 137 -15.06 -4.96 28.35
CA ARG A 137 -13.61 -4.86 28.24
C ARG A 137 -13.21 -4.64 26.79
N LEU A 138 -12.09 -3.94 26.58
CA LEU A 138 -11.41 -3.88 25.29
C LEU A 138 -10.43 -5.05 25.18
N SER A 139 -10.38 -5.68 24.02
CA SER A 139 -9.48 -6.80 23.71
C SER A 139 -9.06 -6.74 22.26
N GLY A 140 -7.93 -7.41 21.95
CA GLY A 140 -7.35 -7.40 20.63
C GLY A 140 -6.20 -6.40 20.50
N LYS A 141 -5.63 -6.35 19.32
CA LYS A 141 -4.51 -5.47 18.97
C LYS A 141 -4.98 -4.42 17.96
N PHE A 142 -4.31 -3.29 17.94
CA PHE A 142 -4.45 -2.36 16.83
C PHE A 142 -4.02 -3.04 15.53
N ARG A 143 -4.82 -2.88 14.51
CA ARG A 143 -4.56 -3.36 13.15
C ARG A 143 -4.69 -2.19 12.20
N ALA A 144 -3.96 -2.23 11.11
CA ALA A 144 -4.07 -1.24 10.06
C ALA A 144 -4.37 -1.92 8.72
N VAL A 145 -5.23 -1.30 7.95
CA VAL A 145 -5.49 -1.63 6.54
C VAL A 145 -5.06 -0.43 5.71
N VAL A 146 -4.27 -0.68 4.70
CA VAL A 146 -3.81 0.34 3.74
C VAL A 146 -4.66 0.22 2.49
N VAL A 147 -5.21 1.32 2.03
CA VAL A 147 -5.96 1.39 0.78
C VAL A 147 -5.11 2.08 -0.27
N ALA A 148 -4.89 1.41 -1.38
CA ALA A 148 -4.12 1.92 -2.52
C ALA A 148 -4.84 3.11 -3.19
N PRO A 149 -4.15 3.96 -3.97
CA PRO A 149 -4.80 4.99 -4.78
C PRO A 149 -5.61 4.35 -5.92
N LYS A 150 -6.62 5.04 -6.44
CA LYS A 150 -7.34 4.64 -7.66
C LYS A 150 -6.41 4.72 -8.88
N GLU A 151 -6.73 3.99 -9.92
CA GLU A 151 -6.04 4.17 -11.19
C GLU A 151 -6.44 5.48 -11.87
N ALA A 152 -5.53 6.07 -12.62
CA ALA A 152 -5.83 7.26 -13.40
C ALA A 152 -6.66 6.88 -14.65
N GLU A 153 -7.74 7.60 -14.90
CA GLU A 153 -8.67 7.33 -16.01
C GLU A 153 -8.29 8.03 -17.32
N ASP A 154 -7.23 8.87 -17.30
CA ASP A 154 -6.87 9.73 -18.43
C ASP A 154 -6.18 8.95 -19.54
N GLN A 155 -6.84 8.86 -20.73
CA GLN A 155 -6.32 8.14 -21.88
C GLN A 155 -5.12 8.83 -22.56
N GLY A 156 -4.99 10.16 -22.49
CA GLY A 156 -3.87 10.91 -23.07
C GLY A 156 -2.53 10.59 -22.41
N PHE A 157 -2.58 10.24 -21.15
CA PHE A 157 -1.44 9.82 -20.37
C PHE A 157 -0.76 8.54 -20.88
N ALA A 158 -1.52 7.56 -21.36
CA ALA A 158 -0.99 6.31 -21.88
C ALA A 158 -0.13 6.51 -23.15
N ASP A 159 -0.50 7.46 -24.00
CA ASP A 159 0.25 7.78 -25.23
C ASP A 159 1.58 8.46 -24.92
N VAL A 160 1.59 9.42 -23.99
CA VAL A 160 2.80 10.12 -23.55
C VAL A 160 3.79 9.14 -22.91
N LEU A 161 3.28 8.26 -22.05
CA LEU A 161 4.08 7.21 -21.42
C LEU A 161 4.59 6.20 -22.47
N GLY A 162 3.78 5.83 -23.45
CA GLY A 162 4.16 4.95 -24.57
C GLY A 162 5.31 5.53 -25.36
N GLY A 163 5.27 6.81 -25.71
CA GLY A 163 6.34 7.52 -26.41
C GLY A 163 7.64 7.60 -25.60
N PHE A 164 7.53 7.89 -24.30
CA PHE A 164 8.67 7.91 -23.37
C PHE A 164 9.35 6.54 -23.28
N LEU A 165 8.60 5.48 -23.06
CA LEU A 165 9.11 4.12 -22.93
C LEU A 165 9.73 3.62 -24.26
N GLY A 166 9.18 4.05 -25.38
CA GLY A 166 9.80 3.84 -26.69
C GLY A 166 11.19 4.48 -26.78
N ASN A 167 11.34 5.73 -26.35
CA ASN A 167 12.61 6.43 -26.32
C ASN A 167 13.63 5.78 -25.37
N VAL A 168 13.21 5.35 -24.17
CA VAL A 168 14.07 4.61 -23.22
C VAL A 168 14.56 3.31 -23.87
N SER A 169 13.67 2.58 -24.54
CA SER A 169 14.02 1.33 -25.23
C SER A 169 14.98 1.55 -26.39
N VAL A 170 14.79 2.58 -27.20
CA VAL A 170 15.69 2.89 -28.35
C VAL A 170 17.08 3.28 -27.87
N ARG A 171 17.21 4.04 -26.79
CA ARG A 171 18.53 4.44 -26.24
C ARG A 171 19.33 3.27 -25.69
N ARG A 172 18.68 2.20 -25.25
CA ARG A 172 19.32 0.94 -24.89
C ARG A 172 20.28 0.43 -25.98
N PHE A 173 19.91 0.56 -27.24
CA PHE A 173 20.74 0.13 -28.37
C PHE A 173 21.91 1.07 -28.69
N ILE A 174 21.97 2.25 -28.05
CA ILE A 174 23.02 3.24 -28.34
C ILE A 174 24.16 3.15 -27.30
N HIS A 175 23.91 2.64 -26.10
CA HIS A 175 24.93 2.45 -25.06
C HIS A 175 25.44 1.02 -25.05
N GLU A 176 26.62 0.84 -25.67
CA GLU A 176 27.40 -0.39 -25.60
C GLU A 176 28.03 -0.53 -24.22
N ASP A 177 27.81 -1.66 -23.53
CA ASP A 177 28.52 -1.97 -22.29
C ASP A 177 29.94 -2.50 -22.61
N PRO A 178 31.00 -1.78 -22.26
CA PRO A 178 32.38 -2.22 -22.53
C PRO A 178 32.77 -3.51 -21.82
N ALA A 179 32.03 -3.91 -20.76
CA ALA A 179 32.32 -5.10 -19.97
C ALA A 179 31.70 -6.38 -20.56
N LEU A 180 30.62 -6.24 -21.32
CA LEU A 180 29.90 -7.35 -21.93
C LEU A 180 30.18 -7.41 -23.42
N PHE A 181 30.69 -8.51 -23.89
CA PHE A 181 30.90 -8.74 -25.34
C PHE A 181 30.40 -10.12 -25.73
N THR A 182 29.69 -10.20 -26.85
CA THR A 182 29.11 -11.43 -27.40
C THR A 182 30.04 -12.15 -28.34
N GLY A 183 31.06 -11.47 -28.84
CA GLY A 183 31.97 -12.08 -29.81
C GLY A 183 33.05 -11.14 -30.34
N PHE A 184 33.70 -11.57 -31.40
CA PHE A 184 34.72 -10.79 -32.11
C PHE A 184 34.40 -10.77 -33.60
N ARG A 185 34.64 -9.63 -34.26
CA ARG A 185 34.56 -9.48 -35.72
C ARG A 185 35.83 -8.82 -36.24
N GLU A 186 36.02 -8.86 -37.53
CA GLU A 186 37.14 -8.18 -38.17
C GLU A 186 37.03 -6.66 -38.07
N TYR A 187 38.14 -6.00 -37.88
CA TYR A 187 38.26 -4.54 -37.84
C TYR A 187 38.04 -3.94 -39.22
N THR A 188 37.09 -3.02 -39.34
CA THR A 188 36.75 -2.40 -40.63
C THR A 188 37.39 -1.02 -40.87
N GLY A 189 38.19 -0.53 -39.91
CA GLY A 189 38.84 0.78 -39.96
C GLY A 189 38.03 1.94 -39.41
N ARG A 190 36.81 1.71 -38.95
CA ARG A 190 35.89 2.75 -38.43
C ARG A 190 35.72 2.71 -36.92
N GLU A 191 36.10 1.63 -36.29
CA GLU A 191 35.91 1.42 -34.86
C GLU A 191 37.02 2.07 -34.04
N PRO A 192 36.73 2.57 -32.84
CA PRO A 192 37.73 3.11 -31.94
C PRO A 192 38.77 2.06 -31.56
N MET A 193 40.04 2.44 -31.45
CA MET A 193 41.14 1.53 -31.09
C MET A 193 40.95 0.84 -29.73
N LYS A 194 40.20 1.44 -28.83
CA LYS A 194 39.87 0.86 -27.52
C LYS A 194 38.99 -0.40 -27.56
N GLN A 195 38.31 -0.63 -28.71
CA GLN A 195 37.51 -1.82 -28.94
C GLN A 195 38.30 -2.96 -29.54
N ILE A 196 39.55 -2.74 -29.99
CA ILE A 196 40.39 -3.77 -30.55
C ILE A 196 40.82 -4.78 -29.46
N SER A 197 40.54 -6.04 -29.72
CA SER A 197 41.03 -7.15 -28.89
C SER A 197 42.40 -7.59 -29.38
N TRP A 198 43.45 -7.06 -28.76
CA TRP A 198 44.82 -7.41 -29.10
C TRP A 198 45.11 -8.90 -28.93
N TYR A 199 44.47 -9.51 -27.92
CA TYR A 199 44.62 -10.95 -27.68
C TYR A 199 44.08 -11.82 -28.82
N GLN A 200 42.91 -11.50 -29.35
CA GLN A 200 42.32 -12.24 -30.47
C GLN A 200 43.03 -11.91 -31.80
N SER A 201 43.45 -10.67 -31.96
CA SER A 201 44.22 -10.22 -33.14
C SER A 201 45.57 -10.97 -33.24
N ALA A 202 46.20 -11.26 -32.10
CA ALA A 202 47.48 -12.03 -32.06
C ALA A 202 47.36 -13.50 -32.49
N LYS A 203 46.14 -14.05 -32.59
CA LYS A 203 45.88 -15.41 -33.09
C LYS A 203 45.90 -15.53 -34.60
N GLY A 204 46.34 -14.51 -35.31
CA GLY A 204 46.66 -14.59 -36.76
C GLY A 204 45.49 -14.42 -37.73
N ARG A 205 44.38 -13.90 -37.30
CA ARG A 205 43.15 -13.67 -38.14
C ARG A 205 42.92 -12.20 -38.52
N GLY A 206 43.95 -11.35 -38.46
CA GLY A 206 43.79 -9.89 -38.65
C GLY A 206 43.40 -9.14 -37.35
N LEU A 207 43.18 -7.83 -37.49
CA LEU A 207 42.71 -7.03 -36.36
C LEU A 207 41.25 -7.37 -36.01
N MET A 208 41.03 -7.78 -34.77
CA MET A 208 39.70 -8.19 -34.27
C MET A 208 39.14 -7.17 -33.30
N VAL A 209 37.88 -6.83 -33.45
CA VAL A 209 37.12 -5.91 -32.57
C VAL A 209 36.13 -6.69 -31.76
N LYS A 210 35.96 -6.32 -30.50
CA LYS A 210 34.92 -6.87 -29.64
C LYS A 210 33.55 -6.43 -30.16
N ILE A 211 32.63 -7.38 -30.32
CA ILE A 211 31.21 -7.11 -30.50
C ILE A 211 30.63 -6.91 -29.08
N LEU A 212 30.37 -5.67 -28.72
CA LEU A 212 29.80 -5.35 -27.39
C LEU A 212 28.33 -5.75 -27.36
N ASP A 213 27.89 -6.25 -26.23
CA ASP A 213 26.48 -6.57 -26.00
C ASP A 213 25.74 -5.38 -25.40
N HIS A 214 24.46 -5.23 -25.75
CA HIS A 214 23.59 -4.15 -25.28
C HIS A 214 22.66 -4.65 -24.19
N THR A 215 23.20 -5.32 -23.17
CA THR A 215 22.42 -6.03 -22.14
C THR A 215 22.09 -5.21 -20.91
N ALA A 216 22.18 -3.89 -20.94
CA ALA A 216 21.57 -3.11 -19.87
C ALA A 216 20.04 -3.22 -19.97
N GLU A 217 19.40 -3.89 -19.02
CA GLU A 217 17.95 -3.86 -18.90
C GLU A 217 17.46 -2.41 -18.71
N PRO A 218 16.36 -2.00 -19.38
CA PRO A 218 15.84 -0.65 -19.22
C PRO A 218 15.42 -0.46 -17.76
N GLN A 219 15.99 0.53 -17.09
CA GLN A 219 15.67 0.89 -15.72
C GLN A 219 14.96 2.24 -15.72
N VAL A 220 13.91 2.35 -14.93
CA VAL A 220 13.11 3.57 -14.81
C VAL A 220 12.97 3.93 -13.34
N SER A 221 13.24 5.20 -12.99
CA SER A 221 12.92 5.74 -11.68
C SER A 221 11.61 6.51 -11.74
N VAL A 222 10.64 6.11 -10.91
CA VAL A 222 9.35 6.78 -10.75
C VAL A 222 9.39 7.65 -9.49
N LEU A 223 9.37 8.97 -9.69
CA LEU A 223 9.53 9.96 -8.63
C LEU A 223 8.23 10.74 -8.47
N VAL A 224 7.67 10.77 -7.27
CA VAL A 224 6.46 11.53 -6.94
C VAL A 224 6.83 12.66 -6.01
N ASN A 225 6.73 13.89 -6.48
CA ASN A 225 6.96 15.05 -5.66
C ASN A 225 5.65 15.56 -5.04
N ALA A 226 5.58 15.61 -3.71
CA ALA A 226 4.43 16.14 -2.97
C ALA A 226 4.57 17.63 -2.61
N ASP A 227 5.68 18.26 -2.97
CA ASP A 227 5.88 19.69 -2.70
C ASP A 227 5.10 20.53 -3.72
N THR A 228 4.20 21.38 -3.23
CA THR A 228 3.41 22.30 -4.04
C THR A 228 2.97 23.50 -3.23
N ARG A 229 2.86 24.65 -3.90
CA ARG A 229 2.31 25.90 -3.38
C ARG A 229 0.80 26.01 -3.58
N ALA A 230 0.19 25.08 -4.29
CA ALA A 230 -1.25 25.10 -4.57
C ALA A 230 -2.06 25.06 -3.26
N LYS A 231 -3.19 25.79 -3.24
CA LYS A 231 -4.10 25.83 -2.08
C LYS A 231 -4.84 24.50 -1.92
N ASP A 232 -5.26 23.89 -3.03
CA ASP A 232 -6.01 22.62 -3.06
C ASP A 232 -5.06 21.44 -3.25
N ARG A 233 -4.19 21.18 -2.26
CA ARG A 233 -3.17 20.12 -2.33
C ARG A 233 -3.77 18.72 -2.45
N GLY A 234 -4.83 18.43 -1.70
CA GLY A 234 -5.40 17.08 -1.59
C GLY A 234 -5.77 16.47 -2.95
N PRO A 235 -6.69 17.08 -3.73
CA PRO A 235 -7.09 16.54 -5.03
C PRO A 235 -5.94 16.39 -6.03
N LEU A 236 -4.99 17.34 -6.04
CA LEU A 236 -3.84 17.28 -6.95
C LEU A 236 -2.89 16.14 -6.59
N LEU A 237 -2.62 15.95 -5.30
CA LEU A 237 -1.77 14.86 -4.83
C LEU A 237 -2.44 13.49 -5.03
N GLU A 238 -3.77 13.39 -4.82
CA GLU A 238 -4.49 12.17 -5.17
C GLU A 238 -4.36 11.82 -6.65
N LYS A 239 -4.44 12.83 -7.54
CA LYS A 239 -4.20 12.62 -8.96
C LYS A 239 -2.75 12.17 -9.24
N CYS A 240 -1.74 12.76 -8.57
CA CYS A 240 -0.35 12.32 -8.66
C CYS A 240 -0.19 10.85 -8.24
N TYR A 241 -0.79 10.45 -7.12
CA TYR A 241 -0.71 9.08 -6.63
C TYR A 241 -1.42 8.09 -7.55
N SER A 242 -2.55 8.49 -8.14
CA SER A 242 -3.26 7.71 -9.15
C SER A 242 -2.43 7.51 -10.43
N MET A 243 -1.79 8.59 -10.90
CA MET A 243 -0.88 8.53 -12.04
C MET A 243 0.32 7.62 -11.75
N ALA A 244 0.93 7.73 -10.56
CA ALA A 244 2.04 6.89 -10.16
C ALA A 244 1.66 5.40 -10.14
N ARG A 245 0.51 5.04 -9.59
CA ARG A 245 -0.02 3.66 -9.63
C ARG A 245 -0.12 3.16 -11.07
N THR A 246 -0.74 3.96 -11.96
CA THR A 246 -0.95 3.57 -13.37
C THR A 246 0.37 3.38 -14.10
N ILE A 247 1.35 4.27 -13.87
CA ILE A 247 2.71 4.14 -14.44
C ILE A 247 3.36 2.85 -13.99
N CYS A 248 3.42 2.62 -12.67
CA CYS A 248 4.05 1.42 -12.11
C CYS A 248 3.38 0.14 -12.65
N ARG A 249 2.04 0.12 -12.80
CA ARG A 249 1.33 -0.99 -13.41
C ARG A 249 1.75 -1.21 -14.87
N VAL A 250 1.85 -0.16 -15.67
CA VAL A 250 2.30 -0.28 -17.07
C VAL A 250 3.75 -0.77 -17.17
N LEU A 251 4.63 -0.35 -16.24
CA LEU A 251 6.01 -0.85 -16.19
C LEU A 251 6.04 -2.35 -15.86
N GLU A 252 5.24 -2.81 -14.90
CA GLU A 252 5.07 -4.23 -14.56
C GLU A 252 4.57 -5.04 -15.76
N GLU A 253 3.53 -4.57 -16.44
CA GLU A 253 2.96 -5.23 -17.63
C GLU A 253 3.97 -5.35 -18.79
N ARG A 254 4.88 -4.38 -18.89
CA ARG A 254 5.95 -4.37 -19.92
C ARG A 254 7.23 -5.08 -19.47
N GLY A 255 7.30 -5.57 -18.25
CA GLY A 255 8.50 -6.22 -17.71
C GLY A 255 9.69 -5.28 -17.56
N ILE A 256 9.48 -4.00 -17.30
CA ILE A 256 10.53 -2.99 -17.11
C ILE A 256 10.77 -2.83 -15.62
N ALA A 257 11.99 -3.13 -15.17
CA ALA A 257 12.38 -2.94 -13.77
C ALA A 257 12.41 -1.44 -13.42
N TYR A 258 11.93 -1.10 -12.22
CA TYR A 258 11.85 0.29 -11.77
C TYR A 258 12.09 0.40 -10.27
N ASP A 259 12.55 1.56 -9.85
CA ASP A 259 12.55 2.02 -8.47
C ASP A 259 11.48 3.11 -8.29
N PHE A 260 11.03 3.27 -7.07
CA PHE A 260 9.96 4.21 -6.74
C PHE A 260 10.36 5.06 -5.54
N ALA A 261 10.08 6.36 -5.61
CA ALA A 261 10.24 7.26 -4.47
C ALA A 261 9.12 8.30 -4.41
N VAL A 262 8.68 8.61 -3.20
CA VAL A 262 7.67 9.64 -2.95
C VAL A 262 8.15 10.65 -1.92
N ASN A 263 8.05 11.93 -2.24
CA ASN A 263 8.35 13.04 -1.36
C ASN A 263 7.16 13.39 -0.47
N ALA A 264 6.66 12.44 0.31
CA ALA A 264 5.57 12.66 1.25
C ALA A 264 5.87 11.99 2.59
N GLU A 265 5.37 12.58 3.68
CA GLU A 265 5.36 11.88 4.97
C GLU A 265 4.42 10.67 4.89
N LEU A 266 4.80 9.56 5.51
CA LEU A 266 3.97 8.37 5.59
C LEU A 266 3.08 8.38 6.84
N ALA A 267 1.81 8.03 6.69
CA ALA A 267 0.82 8.02 7.78
C ALA A 267 1.13 6.98 8.86
N SER A 268 1.86 5.93 8.54
CA SER A 268 2.29 4.90 9.48
C SER A 268 3.81 4.79 9.42
N SER A 269 4.47 5.25 10.46
CA SER A 269 5.89 4.99 10.73
C SER A 269 6.09 3.55 11.23
N ALA A 270 5.35 2.58 10.71
CA ALA A 270 5.61 1.18 11.00
C ALA A 270 7.03 0.86 10.52
N ALA A 271 7.87 0.36 11.41
CA ALA A 271 9.25 0.00 11.12
C ALA A 271 9.34 -0.83 9.82
N GLY A 272 9.93 -0.26 8.78
CA GLY A 272 10.18 -0.93 7.52
C GLY A 272 9.43 -0.40 6.29
N THR A 273 8.69 0.71 6.39
CA THR A 273 8.14 1.39 5.21
C THR A 273 8.91 2.69 5.02
N ASP A 274 9.79 2.71 4.05
CA ASP A 274 10.54 3.90 3.64
C ASP A 274 9.78 4.62 2.52
N ASN A 275 10.05 5.91 2.33
CA ASN A 275 9.51 6.72 1.23
C ASN A 275 10.04 6.26 -0.14
N THR A 276 10.92 5.26 -0.15
CA THR A 276 11.55 4.71 -1.34
C THR A 276 11.35 3.20 -1.39
N VAL A 277 11.10 2.69 -2.59
CA VAL A 277 11.10 1.26 -2.90
C VAL A 277 12.22 1.02 -3.89
N GLY A 278 13.20 0.20 -3.52
CA GLY A 278 14.35 -0.11 -4.35
C GLY A 278 13.95 -0.77 -5.67
N GLU A 279 14.91 -0.88 -6.58
CA GLU A 279 14.69 -1.46 -7.90
C GLU A 279 14.14 -2.89 -7.81
N GLY A 280 13.14 -3.18 -8.62
CA GLY A 280 12.50 -4.49 -8.66
C GLY A 280 11.45 -4.61 -9.76
N LEU A 281 10.86 -5.80 -9.82
CA LEU A 281 9.77 -6.17 -10.73
C LEU A 281 8.95 -7.29 -10.10
N GLY A 282 7.66 -7.35 -10.44
CA GLY A 282 6.74 -8.41 -10.02
C GLY A 282 5.78 -8.02 -8.91
N ALA A 283 4.81 -8.89 -8.65
CA ALA A 283 3.66 -8.60 -7.77
C ALA A 283 4.04 -8.11 -6.37
N ASN A 284 5.12 -8.64 -5.78
CA ASN A 284 5.56 -8.22 -4.44
C ASN A 284 6.16 -6.81 -4.46
N HIS A 285 6.89 -6.46 -5.52
CA HIS A 285 7.45 -5.14 -5.71
C HIS A 285 6.32 -4.11 -5.91
N PHE A 286 5.39 -4.40 -6.80
CA PHE A 286 4.21 -3.57 -7.03
C PHE A 286 3.37 -3.37 -5.77
N ALA A 287 3.15 -4.45 -4.99
CA ALA A 287 2.45 -4.35 -3.71
C ALA A 287 3.19 -3.44 -2.70
N ALA A 288 4.52 -3.46 -2.67
CA ALA A 288 5.31 -2.55 -1.84
C ALA A 288 5.11 -1.08 -2.26
N VAL A 289 5.11 -0.80 -3.56
CA VAL A 289 4.83 0.54 -4.11
C VAL A 289 3.41 0.99 -3.78
N LEU A 290 2.40 0.13 -3.96
CA LEU A 290 1.01 0.44 -3.58
C LEU A 290 0.88 0.69 -2.09
N GLY A 291 1.59 -0.07 -1.26
CA GLY A 291 1.66 0.13 0.19
C GLY A 291 2.27 1.48 0.57
N CYS A 292 3.34 1.90 -0.10
CA CYS A 292 3.96 3.21 0.06
C CYS A 292 3.00 4.33 -0.37
N LEU A 293 2.41 4.23 -1.57
CA LEU A 293 1.43 5.18 -2.09
C LEU A 293 0.18 5.30 -1.20
N GLY A 294 -0.31 4.17 -0.67
CA GLY A 294 -1.46 4.15 0.24
C GLY A 294 -1.18 4.85 1.57
N GLN A 295 0.06 4.83 2.04
CA GLN A 295 0.50 5.48 3.27
C GLN A 295 0.93 6.93 3.09
N ALA A 296 1.25 7.37 1.86
CA ALA A 296 1.68 8.73 1.57
C ALA A 296 0.62 9.75 1.99
N THR A 297 1.00 10.75 2.76
CA THR A 297 0.11 11.84 3.20
C THR A 297 0.14 13.01 2.20
N TYR A 298 -0.54 14.12 2.55
CA TYR A 298 -0.47 15.36 1.77
C TYR A 298 0.59 16.34 2.31
N VAL A 299 1.45 15.86 3.20
CA VAL A 299 2.56 16.62 3.77
C VAL A 299 3.85 16.18 3.09
N ARG A 300 4.62 17.16 2.59
CA ARG A 300 5.93 16.87 2.01
C ARG A 300 6.93 16.43 3.08
N ALA A 301 7.79 15.48 2.77
CA ALA A 301 8.86 15.03 3.65
C ALA A 301 10.09 15.97 3.57
N ALA A 302 10.44 16.44 2.36
CA ALA A 302 11.54 17.36 2.08
C ALA A 302 11.12 18.43 1.08
N SER A 303 11.97 19.43 0.83
CA SER A 303 11.74 20.32 -0.30
C SER A 303 11.88 19.56 -1.62
N GLY A 304 11.17 20.00 -2.67
CA GLY A 304 11.25 19.34 -3.97
C GLY A 304 12.65 19.28 -4.54
N ASP A 305 13.46 20.34 -4.34
CA ASP A 305 14.85 20.39 -4.78
C ASP A 305 15.75 19.41 -4.00
N GLU A 306 15.60 19.32 -2.68
CA GLU A 306 16.31 18.33 -1.85
C GLU A 306 15.98 16.91 -2.28
N PHE A 307 14.71 16.61 -2.48
CA PHE A 307 14.26 15.30 -2.94
C PHE A 307 14.86 14.94 -4.31
N LEU A 308 14.79 15.84 -5.28
CA LEU A 308 15.34 15.59 -6.63
C LEU A 308 16.87 15.49 -6.63
N ALA A 309 17.56 16.17 -5.71
CA ALA A 309 19.01 16.12 -5.60
C ALA A 309 19.53 14.72 -5.25
N GLU A 310 18.75 13.90 -4.56
CA GLU A 310 19.11 12.51 -4.23
C GLU A 310 19.24 11.64 -5.49
N PHE A 311 18.57 12.02 -6.57
CA PHE A 311 18.56 11.28 -7.84
C PHE A 311 19.52 11.84 -8.90
N LEU A 312 20.32 12.87 -8.56
CA LEU A 312 21.36 13.44 -9.42
C LEU A 312 22.61 12.53 -9.53
N VAL A 313 22.42 11.23 -9.65
CA VAL A 313 23.52 10.31 -9.86
C VAL A 313 23.81 10.19 -11.35
N PRO A 314 25.08 10.31 -11.81
CA PRO A 314 25.43 10.00 -13.20
C PRO A 314 25.21 8.51 -13.44
N ALA A 315 23.99 8.14 -13.70
CA ALA A 315 23.62 6.78 -14.03
C ALA A 315 23.47 6.70 -15.54
N GLY A 316 24.05 5.68 -16.13
CA GLY A 316 23.93 5.36 -17.55
C GLY A 316 22.48 5.42 -18.07
N ALA A 317 22.01 4.55 -18.90
CA ALA A 317 20.71 4.57 -19.61
C ALA A 317 19.42 4.54 -18.72
N ARG A 318 19.41 5.14 -17.50
CA ARG A 318 18.22 5.18 -16.61
C ARG A 318 17.27 6.29 -17.03
N GLY A 319 16.01 5.95 -17.27
CA GLY A 319 14.93 6.91 -17.50
C GLY A 319 14.32 7.41 -16.19
N HIS A 320 13.94 8.68 -16.12
CA HIS A 320 13.25 9.23 -14.96
C HIS A 320 11.84 9.70 -15.33
N ILE A 321 10.85 9.35 -14.51
CA ILE A 321 9.48 9.83 -14.61
C ILE A 321 9.19 10.61 -13.34
N LEU A 322 9.09 11.94 -13.46
CA LEU A 322 8.73 12.82 -12.37
C LEU A 322 7.24 13.17 -12.46
N ILE A 323 6.51 12.91 -11.39
CA ILE A 323 5.12 13.28 -11.22
C ILE A 323 5.05 14.41 -10.21
N THR A 324 4.47 15.53 -10.58
CA THR A 324 4.35 16.72 -9.74
C THR A 324 2.93 17.29 -9.77
N PRO A 325 2.44 17.86 -8.65
CA PRO A 325 1.10 18.44 -8.60
C PRO A 325 0.90 19.60 -9.54
N SER A 326 1.92 20.43 -9.75
CA SER A 326 1.85 21.69 -10.47
C SER A 326 3.20 22.06 -11.10
N ASP A 327 3.22 23.18 -11.80
CA ASP A 327 4.37 23.74 -12.52
C ASP A 327 5.39 24.44 -11.60
N ASP A 328 5.22 24.37 -10.29
CA ASP A 328 6.03 25.10 -9.30
C ASP A 328 7.54 24.85 -9.42
N PHE A 329 7.93 23.71 -9.99
CA PHE A 329 9.33 23.28 -10.14
C PHE A 329 9.87 23.35 -11.57
N ALA A 330 9.11 23.87 -12.53
CA ALA A 330 9.54 23.92 -13.93
C ALA A 330 10.84 24.72 -14.15
N ALA A 331 11.08 25.72 -13.30
CA ALA A 331 12.27 26.58 -13.32
C ALA A 331 13.36 26.15 -12.32
N SER A 332 13.24 24.96 -11.70
CA SER A 332 14.24 24.45 -10.77
C SER A 332 15.53 24.08 -11.49
N ARG A 333 16.66 24.60 -10.99
CA ARG A 333 17.99 24.24 -11.50
C ARG A 333 18.30 22.75 -11.29
N VAL A 334 17.76 22.15 -10.25
CA VAL A 334 17.94 20.72 -9.96
C VAL A 334 17.22 19.87 -11.02
N LEU A 335 16.04 20.30 -11.45
CA LEU A 335 15.31 19.65 -12.53
C LEU A 335 16.05 19.76 -13.88
N GLU A 336 16.66 20.90 -14.17
CA GLU A 336 17.49 21.09 -15.36
C GLU A 336 18.72 20.16 -15.34
N LEU A 337 19.41 20.09 -14.20
CA LEU A 337 20.54 19.17 -14.02
C LEU A 337 20.12 17.71 -14.15
N LEU A 338 18.97 17.31 -13.59
CA LEU A 338 18.45 15.97 -13.74
C LEU A 338 18.16 15.65 -15.22
N ARG A 339 17.62 16.61 -15.95
CA ARG A 339 17.37 16.48 -17.40
C ARG A 339 18.66 16.32 -18.20
N GLU A 340 19.70 17.08 -17.88
CA GLU A 340 21.01 16.98 -18.53
C GLU A 340 21.68 15.63 -18.23
N LEU A 341 21.70 15.20 -16.98
CA LEU A 341 22.30 13.93 -16.53
C LEU A 341 21.57 12.71 -17.07
N SER A 342 20.24 12.78 -17.19
CA SER A 342 19.44 11.72 -17.82
C SER A 342 19.61 11.65 -19.34
N GLY A 343 20.41 12.54 -19.92
CA GLY A 343 20.59 12.62 -21.38
C GLY A 343 19.29 12.88 -22.14
N GLY A 344 18.28 13.55 -21.50
CA GLY A 344 16.95 13.81 -22.07
C GLY A 344 15.93 12.67 -21.95
N THR A 345 16.18 11.66 -21.11
CA THR A 345 15.20 10.62 -20.75
C THR A 345 14.48 10.98 -19.45
N LEU A 346 14.01 12.20 -19.32
CA LEU A 346 13.17 12.68 -18.24
C LEU A 346 11.78 13.02 -18.78
N LEU A 347 10.77 12.33 -18.23
CA LEU A 347 9.35 12.64 -18.44
C LEU A 347 8.84 13.38 -17.20
N VAL A 348 8.28 14.56 -17.38
CA VAL A 348 7.64 15.33 -16.29
C VAL A 348 6.13 15.33 -16.56
N LEU A 349 5.38 14.84 -15.59
CA LEU A 349 3.92 14.77 -15.61
C LEU A 349 3.35 15.70 -14.54
N GLN A 350 2.39 16.53 -14.91
CA GLN A 350 1.77 17.53 -14.04
C GLN A 350 0.29 17.19 -13.83
N ALA A 351 -0.14 17.16 -12.57
CA ALA A 351 -1.51 16.79 -12.24
C ALA A 351 -2.53 17.92 -12.51
N ASP A 352 -2.07 19.17 -12.55
CA ASP A 352 -2.92 20.34 -12.83
C ASP A 352 -3.21 20.52 -14.33
N ARG A 353 -2.41 19.93 -15.19
CA ARG A 353 -2.66 19.90 -16.63
C ARG A 353 -3.39 18.60 -16.98
N SER A 354 -4.59 18.71 -17.56
CA SER A 354 -5.17 17.61 -18.33
C SER A 354 -4.27 17.43 -19.56
N VAL A 355 -3.64 16.28 -19.69
CA VAL A 355 -2.80 15.93 -20.85
C VAL A 355 -3.66 15.75 -22.08
#